data_85fc3ee17cc91cf5a81ed6c8825903d4
#
_entry.id   85fc3ee17cc91cf5a81ed6c8825903d4
#
_cell.length_a   1.000
_cell.length_b   1.000
_cell.length_c   1.000
_cell.angle_alpha   90.00
_cell.angle_beta   90.00
_cell.angle_gamma   90.00
#
_symmetry.space_group_name_H-M   'P 1'
#
loop_
_entity.id
_entity.type
_entity.pdbx_description
1 polymer ?
#
loop_
_entity_poly.entity_id
_entity_poly.type
_entity_poly.pdbx_seq_one_letter_code
_entity_poly.pdbx_strand_id
1 'polypeptide(L)'
;MYAYSALLRNVRTRKLPAGYDELTPGYEFPPVEYRLTADVVAAYVEAVGATTRDNVPPLAVAAHAIGVLAELVEFPPGTIHASQDFEFTRLVPVDTKVTCAAKVHRKLARGPMRMLTLDMDISDESGTVVQHGRSTVILPES
;
A
#
# COMPACT_ATOMS: atom_id res chain seq x y z
N MET A 1 -16.81 13.12 -5.06
CA MET A 1 -16.20 14.32 -4.41
C MET A 1 -16.53 14.44 -2.92
N TYR A 2 -17.78 14.25 -2.52
CA TYR A 2 -18.19 14.35 -1.10
C TYR A 2 -17.63 13.22 -0.22
N ALA A 3 -17.53 12.00 -0.72
CA ALA A 3 -16.92 10.88 0.01
C ALA A 3 -15.43 11.09 0.30
N TYR A 4 -14.72 11.75 -0.63
CA TYR A 4 -13.30 12.07 -0.50
C TYR A 4 -13.03 13.10 0.60
N SER A 5 -13.86 14.14 0.69
CA SER A 5 -13.68 15.15 1.73
C SER A 5 -14.12 14.67 3.12
N ALA A 6 -15.06 13.72 3.20
CA ALA A 6 -15.42 13.08 4.46
C ALA A 6 -14.32 12.13 4.96
N LEU A 7 -13.68 11.37 4.05
CA LEU A 7 -12.50 10.57 4.36
C LEU A 7 -11.34 11.44 4.88
N LEU A 8 -11.07 12.54 4.22
CA LEU A 8 -10.03 13.49 4.63
C LEU A 8 -10.30 14.12 6.01
N ARG A 9 -11.56 14.33 6.38
CA ARG A 9 -11.92 14.85 7.71
C ARG A 9 -11.63 13.83 8.82
N ASN A 10 -11.91 12.55 8.59
CA ASN A 10 -11.59 11.50 9.56
C ASN A 10 -10.08 11.27 9.70
N VAL A 11 -9.34 11.52 8.66
CA VAL A 11 -7.87 11.39 8.62
C VAL A 11 -7.17 12.48 9.41
N ARG A 12 -7.70 13.70 9.40
CA ARG A 12 -7.09 14.84 10.12
C ARG A 12 -7.05 14.65 11.63
N THR A 13 -7.86 13.75 12.20
CA THR A 13 -7.89 13.46 13.63
C THR A 13 -6.98 12.31 14.04
N ARG A 14 -6.47 11.54 13.08
CA ARG A 14 -5.61 10.39 13.36
C ARG A 14 -4.19 10.64 12.86
N LYS A 15 -3.24 10.58 13.77
CA LYS A 15 -1.82 10.72 13.45
C LYS A 15 -1.34 9.53 12.63
N LEU A 16 -0.65 9.78 11.52
CA LEU A 16 0.02 8.75 10.72
C LEU A 16 1.54 8.83 10.94
N PRO A 17 2.22 7.69 10.93
CA PRO A 17 1.69 6.32 10.81
C PRO A 17 0.92 5.88 12.07
N ALA A 18 -0.13 5.07 11.85
CA ALA A 18 -0.97 4.55 12.92
C ALA A 18 -0.37 3.28 13.52
N GLY A 19 -0.41 3.18 14.86
CA GLY A 19 0.03 1.98 15.58
C GLY A 19 -1.02 0.86 15.57
N TYR A 20 -0.58 -0.35 15.84
CA TYR A 20 -1.45 -1.54 15.85
C TYR A 20 -2.69 -1.36 16.74
N ASP A 21 -2.53 -0.79 17.94
CA ASP A 21 -3.63 -0.66 18.88
C ASP A 21 -4.70 0.34 18.44
N GLU A 22 -4.33 1.28 17.57
CA GLU A 22 -5.23 2.30 17.03
C GLU A 22 -6.06 1.81 15.84
N LEU A 23 -5.68 0.67 15.25
CA LEU A 23 -6.29 0.14 14.05
C LEU A 23 -7.39 -0.87 14.38
N THR A 24 -8.46 -0.83 13.61
CA THR A 24 -9.58 -1.78 13.72
C THR A 24 -9.89 -2.39 12.35
N PRO A 25 -10.38 -3.64 12.29
CA PRO A 25 -10.81 -4.23 11.01
C PRO A 25 -11.80 -3.33 10.28
N GLY A 26 -11.62 -3.16 8.99
CA GLY A 26 -12.43 -2.27 8.16
C GLY A 26 -11.98 -0.81 8.14
N TYR A 27 -10.99 -0.42 8.96
CA TYR A 27 -10.45 0.94 8.91
C TYR A 27 -9.83 1.23 7.55
N GLU A 28 -10.26 2.32 6.92
CA GLU A 28 -9.75 2.78 5.63
C GLU A 28 -8.76 3.91 5.84
N PHE A 29 -7.53 3.72 5.34
CA PHE A 29 -6.52 4.77 5.34
C PHE A 29 -6.83 5.82 4.28
N PRO A 30 -6.27 7.04 4.42
CA PRO A 30 -6.36 8.02 3.35
C PRO A 30 -5.69 7.47 2.08
N PRO A 31 -6.31 7.65 0.91
CA PRO A 31 -5.67 7.28 -0.34
C PRO A 31 -4.38 8.08 -0.54
N VAL A 32 -3.36 7.42 -1.07
CA VAL A 32 -2.08 8.05 -1.39
C VAL A 32 -1.90 8.06 -2.90
N GLU A 33 -1.73 9.25 -3.46
CA GLU A 33 -1.46 9.43 -4.88
C GLU A 33 0.04 9.57 -5.11
N TYR A 34 0.54 8.94 -6.16
CA TYR A 34 1.93 9.11 -6.60
C TYR A 34 2.03 8.89 -8.10
N ARG A 35 3.05 9.50 -8.71
CA ARG A 35 3.30 9.37 -10.13
C ARG A 35 4.46 8.40 -10.39
N LEU A 36 4.22 7.42 -11.24
CA LEU A 36 5.23 6.47 -11.68
C LEU A 36 6.02 7.09 -12.85
N THR A 37 6.89 8.02 -12.52
CA THR A 37 7.70 8.75 -13.50
C THR A 37 8.74 7.86 -14.16
N ALA A 38 9.26 8.29 -15.30
CA ALA A 38 10.34 7.59 -15.99
C ALA A 38 11.57 7.40 -15.11
N ASP A 39 11.90 8.38 -14.26
CA ASP A 39 13.04 8.29 -13.33
C ASP A 39 12.82 7.23 -12.25
N VAL A 40 11.62 7.17 -11.66
CA VAL A 40 11.25 6.16 -10.67
C VAL A 40 11.30 4.76 -11.27
N VAL A 41 10.76 4.60 -12.47
CA VAL A 41 10.75 3.33 -13.19
C VAL A 41 12.18 2.92 -13.57
N ALA A 42 13.00 3.85 -14.05
CA ALA A 42 14.40 3.58 -14.40
C ALA A 42 15.21 3.11 -13.19
N ALA A 43 15.01 3.71 -12.01
CA ALA A 43 15.69 3.31 -10.79
C ALA A 43 15.33 1.87 -10.40
N TYR A 44 14.06 1.48 -10.51
CA TYR A 44 13.62 0.12 -10.26
C TYR A 44 14.25 -0.87 -11.25
N VAL A 45 14.19 -0.56 -12.53
CA VAL A 45 14.71 -1.38 -13.62
C VAL A 45 16.21 -1.62 -13.47
N GLU A 46 16.96 -0.59 -13.13
CA GLU A 46 18.39 -0.69 -12.85
C GLU A 46 18.67 -1.62 -11.66
N ALA A 47 17.89 -1.48 -10.59
CA ALA A 47 18.05 -2.28 -9.38
C ALA A 47 17.79 -3.77 -9.61
N VAL A 48 16.83 -4.14 -10.47
CA VAL A 48 16.45 -5.55 -10.71
C VAL A 48 17.02 -6.12 -12.02
N GLY A 49 17.70 -5.32 -12.83
CA GLY A 49 18.26 -5.75 -14.11
C GLY A 49 17.23 -6.04 -15.20
N ALA A 50 16.04 -5.46 -15.09
CA ALA A 50 15.00 -5.59 -16.10
C ALA A 50 15.16 -4.57 -17.23
N THR A 51 14.38 -4.72 -18.31
CA THR A 51 14.29 -3.74 -19.39
C THR A 51 12.92 -3.05 -19.32
N THR A 52 12.94 -1.71 -19.35
CA THR A 52 11.69 -0.95 -19.50
C THR A 52 11.30 -0.83 -20.97
N ARG A 53 10.00 -0.87 -21.17
CA ARG A 53 9.35 -0.45 -22.41
C ARG A 53 8.38 0.70 -22.05
N ASP A 54 7.23 0.74 -22.70
CA ASP A 54 6.23 1.81 -22.50
C ASP A 54 5.43 1.67 -21.20
N ASN A 55 5.48 0.49 -20.58
CA ASN A 55 4.74 0.20 -19.37
C ASN A 55 5.65 0.04 -18.14
N VAL A 56 5.11 0.41 -16.99
CA VAL A 56 5.77 0.16 -15.71
C VAL A 56 5.77 -1.35 -15.41
N PRO A 57 6.90 -1.94 -15.03
CA PRO A 57 6.89 -3.34 -14.59
C PRO A 57 5.88 -3.54 -13.45
N PRO A 58 5.00 -4.55 -13.52
CA PRO A 58 3.98 -4.76 -12.48
C PRO A 58 4.53 -4.84 -11.06
N LEU A 59 5.69 -5.46 -10.88
CA LEU A 59 6.34 -5.52 -9.56
C LEU A 59 6.86 -4.16 -9.09
N ALA A 60 7.14 -3.22 -9.99
CA ALA A 60 7.51 -1.86 -9.61
C ALA A 60 6.30 -1.11 -9.01
N VAL A 61 5.12 -1.28 -9.59
CA VAL A 61 3.86 -0.74 -9.05
C VAL A 61 3.61 -1.33 -7.65
N ALA A 62 3.76 -2.65 -7.50
CA ALA A 62 3.59 -3.36 -6.24
C ALA A 62 4.58 -2.89 -5.17
N ALA A 63 5.85 -2.71 -5.52
CA ALA A 63 6.88 -2.26 -4.59
C ALA A 63 6.58 -0.86 -4.03
N HIS A 64 6.10 0.05 -4.86
CA HIS A 64 5.67 1.37 -4.42
C HIS A 64 4.47 1.30 -3.48
N ALA A 65 3.50 0.43 -3.75
CA ALA A 65 2.35 0.21 -2.88
C ALA A 65 2.76 -0.30 -1.49
N ILE A 66 3.72 -1.22 -1.43
CA ILE A 66 4.28 -1.69 -0.15
C ILE A 66 4.96 -0.54 0.59
N GLY A 67 5.69 0.33 -0.11
CA GLY A 67 6.29 1.54 0.46
C GLY A 67 5.26 2.48 1.08
N VAL A 68 4.10 2.61 0.45
CA VAL A 68 2.98 3.42 0.99
C VAL A 68 2.51 2.87 2.33
N LEU A 69 2.44 1.55 2.51
CA LEU A 69 2.03 0.96 3.80
C LEU A 69 2.94 1.39 4.94
N ALA A 70 4.25 1.55 4.69
CA ALA A 70 5.20 2.00 5.70
C ALA A 70 4.96 3.45 6.13
N GLU A 71 4.30 4.24 5.32
CA GLU A 71 3.88 5.61 5.67
C GLU A 71 2.58 5.62 6.47
N LEU A 72 1.73 4.63 6.31
CA LEU A 72 0.40 4.55 6.90
C LEU A 72 0.37 3.80 8.22
N VAL A 73 1.20 2.78 8.37
CA VAL A 73 1.24 1.90 9.54
C VAL A 73 2.62 1.94 10.17
N GLU A 74 2.63 2.07 11.49
CA GLU A 74 3.87 1.99 12.26
C GLU A 74 4.33 0.52 12.36
N PHE A 75 5.49 0.24 11.78
CA PHE A 75 6.15 -1.06 11.86
C PHE A 75 7.36 -0.96 12.79
N PRO A 76 7.23 -1.33 14.08
CA PRO A 76 8.36 -1.29 15.00
C PRO A 76 9.45 -2.27 14.59
N PRO A 77 10.71 -2.05 15.05
CA PRO A 77 11.78 -3.01 14.82
C PRO A 77 11.38 -4.41 15.28
N GLY A 78 11.69 -5.41 14.47
CA GLY A 78 11.27 -6.79 14.71
C GLY A 78 9.95 -7.17 14.03
N THR A 79 9.30 -6.27 13.32
CA THR A 79 8.14 -6.59 12.49
C THR A 79 8.55 -7.53 11.36
N ILE A 80 7.76 -8.58 11.16
CA ILE A 80 7.98 -9.57 10.11
C ILE A 80 6.91 -9.39 9.03
N HIS A 81 7.34 -9.24 7.77
CA HIS A 81 6.45 -9.31 6.62
C HIS A 81 6.21 -10.79 6.30
N ALA A 82 5.10 -11.34 6.78
CA ALA A 82 4.85 -12.78 6.77
C ALA A 82 4.36 -13.28 5.43
N SER A 83 3.51 -12.51 4.74
CA SER A 83 3.03 -12.88 3.40
C SER A 83 2.65 -11.66 2.58
N GLN A 84 2.73 -11.82 1.27
CA GLN A 84 2.34 -10.81 0.31
C GLN A 84 1.74 -11.47 -0.92
N ASP A 85 0.51 -11.06 -1.26
CA ASP A 85 -0.16 -11.46 -2.48
C ASP A 85 -0.43 -10.22 -3.32
N PHE A 86 -0.25 -10.35 -4.63
CA PHE A 86 -0.66 -9.35 -5.60
C PHE A 86 -1.38 -9.99 -6.77
N GLU A 87 -2.46 -9.38 -7.19
CA GLU A 87 -3.17 -9.68 -8.42
C GLU A 87 -3.00 -8.51 -9.37
N PHE A 88 -2.43 -8.77 -10.55
CA PHE A 88 -2.20 -7.77 -11.59
C PHE A 88 -3.30 -7.90 -12.65
N THR A 89 -4.11 -6.87 -12.82
CA THR A 89 -5.24 -6.90 -13.75
C THR A 89 -5.00 -6.07 -15.00
N ARG A 90 -4.14 -5.05 -14.93
CA ARG A 90 -3.80 -4.18 -16.06
C ARG A 90 -2.37 -3.69 -15.99
N LEU A 91 -1.79 -3.44 -17.16
CA LEU A 91 -0.53 -2.73 -17.29
C LEU A 91 -0.73 -1.23 -17.05
N VAL A 92 0.28 -0.60 -16.51
CA VAL A 92 0.31 0.84 -16.23
C VAL A 92 1.36 1.48 -17.12
N PRO A 93 1.00 2.44 -17.99
CA PRO A 93 1.99 3.18 -18.76
C PRO A 93 2.92 3.98 -17.86
N VAL A 94 4.15 4.16 -18.30
CA VAL A 94 5.10 5.06 -17.62
C VAL A 94 4.52 6.47 -17.57
N ASP A 95 4.81 7.18 -16.49
CA ASP A 95 4.30 8.54 -16.19
C ASP A 95 2.81 8.62 -15.87
N THR A 96 2.23 7.52 -15.42
CA THR A 96 0.86 7.50 -14.92
C THR A 96 0.81 7.84 -13.43
N LYS A 97 -0.16 8.66 -13.05
CA LYS A 97 -0.50 8.88 -11.63
C LYS A 97 -1.39 7.74 -11.17
N VAL A 98 -1.01 7.10 -10.08
CA VAL A 98 -1.78 6.01 -9.47
C VAL A 98 -2.19 6.39 -8.05
N THR A 99 -3.28 5.78 -7.59
CA THR A 99 -3.80 5.97 -6.24
C THR A 99 -3.78 4.63 -5.52
N CYS A 100 -3.13 4.58 -4.36
CA CYS A 100 -3.14 3.42 -3.48
C CYS A 100 -4.14 3.67 -2.34
N ALA A 101 -5.18 2.83 -2.27
CA ALA A 101 -6.16 2.83 -1.19
C ALA A 101 -5.96 1.58 -0.34
N ALA A 102 -5.62 1.78 0.92
CA ALA A 102 -5.37 0.68 1.85
C ALA A 102 -6.42 0.64 2.94
N LYS A 103 -6.71 -0.57 3.41
CA LYS A 103 -7.61 -0.79 4.55
C LYS A 103 -7.14 -1.95 5.41
N VAL A 104 -7.55 -1.94 6.67
CA VAL A 104 -7.32 -3.07 7.58
C VAL A 104 -8.33 -4.18 7.25
N HIS A 105 -7.82 -5.30 6.78
CA HIS A 105 -8.65 -6.47 6.48
C HIS A 105 -8.90 -7.30 7.74
N ARG A 106 -7.86 -7.58 8.50
CA ARG A 106 -7.93 -8.45 9.67
C ARG A 106 -6.89 -8.04 10.71
N LYS A 107 -7.27 -8.20 11.95
CA LYS A 107 -6.42 -7.98 13.11
C LYS A 107 -6.57 -9.19 14.04
N LEU A 108 -5.48 -9.83 14.41
CA LEU A 108 -5.49 -11.03 15.24
C LEU A 108 -4.35 -10.96 16.25
N ALA A 109 -4.70 -11.19 17.52
CA ALA A 109 -3.73 -11.39 18.58
C ALA A 109 -3.80 -12.82 19.08
N ARG A 110 -2.67 -13.50 19.15
CA ARG A 110 -2.57 -14.86 19.70
C ARG A 110 -1.29 -14.95 20.54
N GLY A 111 -1.43 -14.98 21.86
CA GLY A 111 -0.30 -14.90 22.78
C GLY A 111 0.50 -13.63 22.53
N PRO A 112 1.84 -13.71 22.41
CA PRO A 112 2.68 -12.55 22.10
C PRO A 112 2.61 -12.11 20.65
N MET A 113 1.95 -12.89 19.77
CA MET A 113 1.89 -12.60 18.35
C MET A 113 0.76 -11.64 18.05
N ARG A 114 1.08 -10.53 17.40
CA ARG A 114 0.13 -9.55 16.88
C ARG A 114 0.21 -9.54 15.36
N MET A 115 -0.88 -9.96 14.72
CA MET A 115 -0.94 -10.09 13.26
C MET A 115 -1.88 -9.02 12.70
N LEU A 116 -1.45 -8.38 11.62
CA LEU A 116 -2.21 -7.38 10.89
C LEU A 116 -2.22 -7.72 9.41
N THR A 117 -3.41 -7.83 8.83
CA THR A 117 -3.58 -8.04 7.39
C THR A 117 -4.17 -6.78 6.77
N LEU A 118 -3.52 -6.28 5.73
CA LEU A 118 -3.85 -5.05 5.04
C LEU A 118 -4.19 -5.35 3.57
N ASP A 119 -5.29 -4.81 3.09
CA ASP A 119 -5.66 -4.84 1.68
C ASP A 119 -5.27 -3.52 1.03
N MET A 120 -4.84 -3.58 -0.24
CA MET A 120 -4.51 -2.43 -1.06
C MET A 120 -5.15 -2.56 -2.43
N ASP A 121 -5.80 -1.50 -2.88
CA ASP A 121 -6.22 -1.34 -4.27
C ASP A 121 -5.40 -0.22 -4.90
N ILE A 122 -4.75 -0.52 -6.00
CA ILE A 122 -4.01 0.46 -6.78
C ILE A 122 -4.82 0.75 -8.04
N SER A 123 -5.20 2.01 -8.23
CA SER A 123 -6.04 2.47 -9.34
C SER A 123 -5.28 3.44 -10.22
N ASP A 124 -5.60 3.45 -11.52
CA ASP A 124 -5.10 4.44 -12.46
C ASP A 124 -5.88 5.77 -12.38
N GLU A 125 -5.56 6.71 -13.26
CA GLU A 125 -6.19 8.03 -13.29
C GLU A 125 -7.68 7.98 -13.62
N SER A 126 -8.15 6.93 -14.28
CA SER A 126 -9.58 6.73 -14.57
C SER A 126 -10.35 6.10 -13.40
N GLY A 127 -9.67 5.74 -12.32
CA GLY A 127 -10.27 5.04 -11.19
C GLY A 127 -10.38 3.52 -11.38
N THR A 128 -9.79 2.97 -12.45
CA THR A 128 -9.78 1.54 -12.68
C THR A 128 -8.72 0.87 -11.82
N VAL A 129 -9.09 -0.16 -11.07
CA VAL A 129 -8.13 -0.94 -10.27
C VAL A 129 -7.22 -1.72 -11.22
N VAL A 130 -5.93 -1.49 -11.12
CA VAL A 130 -4.89 -2.14 -11.93
C VAL A 130 -4.17 -3.24 -11.17
N GLN A 131 -4.12 -3.14 -9.85
CA GLN A 131 -3.57 -4.17 -8.97
C GLN A 131 -4.35 -4.23 -7.67
N HIS A 132 -4.46 -5.43 -7.13
CA HIS A 132 -4.94 -5.67 -5.78
C HIS A 132 -3.87 -6.40 -4.98
N GLY A 133 -3.58 -5.93 -3.77
CA GLY A 133 -2.57 -6.51 -2.90
C GLY A 133 -3.12 -6.85 -1.53
N ARG A 134 -2.53 -7.87 -0.91
CA ARG A 134 -2.79 -8.22 0.49
C ARG A 134 -1.47 -8.51 1.19
N SER A 135 -1.21 -7.77 2.25
CA SER A 135 -0.02 -7.92 3.08
C SER A 135 -0.40 -8.41 4.46
N THR A 136 0.31 -9.42 4.95
CA THR A 136 0.20 -9.84 6.35
C THR A 136 1.52 -9.59 7.04
N VAL A 137 1.47 -8.86 8.14
CA VAL A 137 2.63 -8.56 8.98
C VAL A 137 2.42 -9.08 10.39
N ILE A 138 3.50 -9.50 11.04
CA ILE A 138 3.52 -9.90 12.43
C ILE A 138 4.35 -8.87 13.19
N LEU A 139 3.71 -8.20 14.14
CA LEU A 139 4.35 -7.18 14.95
C LEU A 139 4.88 -7.79 16.24
N PRO A 140 6.02 -7.31 16.73
CA PRO A 140 6.53 -7.76 18.02
C PRO A 140 5.61 -7.30 19.15
N GLU A 141 5.71 -7.97 20.28
CA GLU A 141 5.06 -7.55 21.50
C GLU A 141 5.58 -6.16 21.93
N SER A 142 4.67 -5.31 22.40
CA SER A 142 5.02 -3.96 22.87
C SER A 142 5.62 -3.99 24.27
#